data_219f9191d2491df51f2cb1787ed21d27
#
_entry.id   219f9191d2491df51f2cb1787ed21d27
#
_cell.length_a   1.000
_cell.length_b   1.000
_cell.length_c   1.000
_cell.angle_alpha   90.00
_cell.angle_beta   90.00
_cell.angle_gamma   90.00
#
_symmetry.space_group_name_H-M   'P 1'
#
loop_
_entity.id
_entity.type
_entity.pdbx_description
1 polymer ?
#
loop_
_entity_poly.entity_id
_entity_poly.type
_entity_poly.pdbx_seq_one_letter_code
_entity_poly.pdbx_strand_id
1 'polypeptide(L)'
;DQLMNNNILKTKIEFMYIGNTPKGFEFVNTNVVRPLSGLSLSNKIKENHLYVTGSLFEPSGNHHIEAAQCGLPIMYVNSGGTPEYCKNFGLEINLSNLETKLMDVFTNYDSYQSNMKNYPFNSNKMCSDYEKLFKEMLQNKNEILSKRIFKMKSNFIEKMLFNYKRSTK
;
A
#
# COMPACT_ATOMS: atom_id res chain seq x y z
N ASP A 1 -5.82 1.03 21.07
CA ASP A 1 -6.26 1.05 22.48
C ASP A 1 -6.35 2.48 23.05
N GLN A 2 -5.37 3.38 22.82
CA GLN A 2 -5.44 4.77 23.34
C GLN A 2 -6.71 5.50 22.90
N LEU A 3 -7.11 5.40 21.63
CA LEU A 3 -8.35 6.02 21.13
C LEU A 3 -9.59 5.47 21.81
N MET A 4 -9.58 4.20 22.18
CA MET A 4 -10.72 3.54 22.86
C MET A 4 -10.81 3.89 24.36
N ASN A 5 -9.82 4.58 24.91
CA ASN A 5 -9.91 5.18 26.24
C ASN A 5 -10.71 6.49 26.26
N ASN A 6 -10.91 7.11 25.08
CA ASN A 6 -11.78 8.26 24.94
C ASN A 6 -13.25 7.79 24.90
N ASN A 7 -14.03 8.16 25.90
CA ASN A 7 -15.42 7.71 26.05
C ASN A 7 -16.34 8.11 24.87
N ILE A 8 -16.02 9.20 24.19
CA ILE A 8 -16.80 9.66 23.01
C ILE A 8 -16.48 8.79 21.80
N LEU A 9 -15.19 8.52 21.57
CA LEU A 9 -14.73 7.74 20.43
C LEU A 9 -15.13 6.26 20.56
N LYS A 10 -15.04 5.70 21.77
CA LYS A 10 -15.41 4.30 22.04
C LYS A 10 -16.82 3.92 21.61
N THR A 11 -17.75 4.87 21.64
CA THR A 11 -19.15 4.63 21.24
C THR A 11 -19.43 4.89 19.76
N LYS A 12 -18.44 5.45 19.00
CA LYS A 12 -18.63 5.90 17.61
C LYS A 12 -17.72 5.20 16.60
N ILE A 13 -16.71 4.47 17.07
CA ILE A 13 -15.69 3.87 16.22
C ILE A 13 -15.63 2.39 16.47
N GLU A 14 -15.58 1.62 15.39
CA GLU A 14 -15.21 0.22 15.41
C GLU A 14 -13.97 0.03 14.54
N PHE A 15 -13.01 -0.77 15.04
CA PHE A 15 -11.84 -1.15 14.27
C PHE A 15 -12.01 -2.54 13.70
N MET A 16 -11.63 -2.69 12.43
CA MET A 16 -11.55 -3.97 11.75
C MET A 16 -10.14 -4.18 11.22
N TYR A 17 -9.58 -5.35 11.46
CA TYR A 17 -8.32 -5.81 10.87
C TYR A 17 -8.59 -7.01 9.98
N ILE A 18 -8.14 -6.95 8.72
CA ILE A 18 -8.26 -8.06 7.77
C ILE A 18 -6.85 -8.58 7.50
N GLY A 19 -6.55 -9.77 7.95
CA GLY A 19 -5.23 -10.35 7.77
C GLY A 19 -4.85 -11.40 8.80
N ASN A 20 -3.59 -11.82 8.76
CA ASN A 20 -3.00 -12.71 9.74
C ASN A 20 -2.37 -11.91 10.89
N THR A 21 -2.59 -12.34 12.11
CA THR A 21 -1.91 -11.81 13.28
C THR A 21 -0.67 -12.66 13.61
N PRO A 22 0.41 -12.05 14.10
CA PRO A 22 1.54 -12.80 14.64
C PRO A 22 1.11 -13.76 15.74
N LYS A 23 1.79 -14.91 15.85
CA LYS A 23 1.50 -15.89 16.91
C LYS A 23 1.67 -15.24 18.29
N GLY A 24 0.65 -15.37 19.12
CA GLY A 24 0.63 -14.80 20.48
C GLY A 24 0.27 -13.32 20.57
N PHE A 25 -0.12 -12.69 19.43
CA PHE A 25 -0.66 -11.34 19.42
C PHE A 25 -2.18 -11.37 19.24
N GLU A 26 -2.88 -10.67 20.11
CA GLU A 26 -4.35 -10.51 20.06
C GLU A 26 -4.71 -9.02 20.13
N PHE A 27 -5.64 -8.63 19.30
CA PHE A 27 -6.24 -7.30 19.38
C PHE A 27 -7.29 -7.27 20.50
N VAL A 28 -7.30 -6.21 21.29
CA VAL A 28 -8.26 -6.06 22.41
C VAL A 28 -9.57 -5.41 21.93
N ASN A 29 -9.47 -4.39 21.08
CA ASN A 29 -10.62 -3.58 20.66
C ASN A 29 -10.77 -3.54 19.13
N THR A 30 -10.52 -4.65 18.45
CA THR A 30 -10.54 -4.71 16.99
C THR A 30 -11.18 -6.02 16.53
N ASN A 31 -12.12 -5.93 15.63
CA ASN A 31 -12.69 -7.09 14.95
C ASN A 31 -11.68 -7.67 13.97
N VAL A 32 -11.26 -8.91 14.20
CA VAL A 32 -10.27 -9.59 13.34
C VAL A 32 -10.98 -10.48 12.34
N VAL A 33 -10.72 -10.21 11.06
CA VAL A 33 -11.21 -11.01 9.94
C VAL A 33 -10.04 -11.76 9.31
N ARG A 34 -10.20 -13.03 9.02
CA ARG A 34 -9.18 -13.84 8.33
C ARG A 34 -8.85 -13.23 6.96
N PRO A 35 -7.66 -13.51 6.39
CA PRO A 35 -7.30 -13.01 5.06
C PRO A 35 -8.38 -13.30 4.02
N LEU A 36 -8.73 -12.29 3.25
CA LEU A 36 -9.68 -12.33 2.15
C LEU A 36 -8.98 -11.92 0.85
N SER A 37 -9.57 -12.26 -0.29
CA SER A 37 -9.07 -11.86 -1.61
C SER A 37 -10.22 -11.60 -2.59
N GLY A 38 -9.93 -10.90 -3.70
CA GLY A 38 -10.87 -10.63 -4.77
C GLY A 38 -12.15 -9.93 -4.29
N LEU A 39 -13.30 -10.39 -4.76
CA LEU A 39 -14.60 -9.78 -4.44
C LEU A 39 -14.95 -9.83 -2.95
N SER A 40 -14.58 -10.89 -2.24
CA SER A 40 -14.85 -10.99 -0.80
C SER A 40 -14.07 -9.94 -0.01
N LEU A 41 -12.82 -9.66 -0.39
CA LEU A 41 -12.03 -8.59 0.21
C LEU A 41 -12.65 -7.22 -0.09
N SER A 42 -12.94 -6.92 -1.35
CA SER A 42 -13.49 -5.61 -1.72
C SER A 42 -14.87 -5.33 -1.09
N ASN A 43 -15.72 -6.35 -0.99
CA ASN A 43 -16.99 -6.21 -0.29
C ASN A 43 -16.78 -5.91 1.19
N LYS A 44 -15.84 -6.61 1.83
CA LYS A 44 -15.54 -6.40 3.24
C LYS A 44 -14.90 -5.04 3.52
N ILE A 45 -14.04 -4.54 2.62
CA ILE A 45 -13.49 -3.18 2.70
C ILE A 45 -14.63 -2.14 2.61
N LYS A 46 -15.56 -2.29 1.70
CA LYS A 46 -16.69 -1.36 1.49
C LYS A 46 -17.68 -1.28 2.65
N GLU A 47 -17.67 -2.22 3.58
CA GLU A 47 -18.45 -2.13 4.82
C GLU A 47 -17.89 -1.09 5.80
N ASN A 48 -16.72 -0.53 5.53
CA ASN A 48 -16.04 0.43 6.39
C ASN A 48 -16.09 1.85 5.80
N HIS A 49 -15.80 2.84 6.65
CA HIS A 49 -15.84 4.26 6.27
C HIS A 49 -14.45 4.84 6.02
N LEU A 50 -13.42 4.28 6.65
CA LEU A 50 -12.08 4.84 6.66
C LEU A 50 -11.05 3.72 6.65
N TYR A 51 -10.01 3.89 5.88
CA TYR A 51 -8.85 3.00 5.88
C TYR A 51 -7.69 3.65 6.64
N VAL A 52 -7.07 2.90 7.54
CA VAL A 52 -5.92 3.37 8.33
C VAL A 52 -4.75 2.42 8.13
N THR A 53 -3.59 2.94 7.77
CA THR A 53 -2.35 2.17 7.71
C THR A 53 -1.26 2.79 8.57
N GLY A 54 -0.68 1.97 9.44
CA GLY A 54 0.51 2.28 10.23
C GLY A 54 1.78 1.60 9.72
N SER A 55 1.77 1.09 8.48
CA SER A 55 2.91 0.37 7.90
C SER A 55 4.16 1.25 7.85
N LEU A 56 5.26 0.70 8.36
CA LEU A 56 6.58 1.35 8.33
C LEU A 56 7.44 0.67 7.26
N PHE A 57 8.19 1.50 6.51
CA PHE A 57 9.12 1.05 5.46
C PHE A 57 8.46 0.20 4.36
N GLU A 58 7.15 0.38 4.14
CA GLU A 58 6.42 -0.31 3.09
C GLU A 58 6.87 0.20 1.71
N PRO A 59 7.51 -0.62 0.87
CA PRO A 59 8.03 -0.15 -0.41
C PRO A 59 6.92 0.13 -1.43
N SER A 60 5.88 -0.70 -1.47
CA SER A 60 4.77 -0.57 -2.42
C SER A 60 3.63 -1.53 -2.03
N GLY A 61 2.92 -1.23 -0.96
CA GLY A 61 1.78 -2.04 -0.52
C GLY A 61 0.55 -1.82 -1.39
N ASN A 62 -0.19 -2.89 -1.70
CA ASN A 62 -1.44 -2.79 -2.46
C ASN A 62 -2.64 -2.39 -1.58
N HIS A 63 -2.56 -2.66 -0.29
CA HIS A 63 -3.69 -2.52 0.64
C HIS A 63 -4.31 -1.12 0.68
N HIS A 64 -3.50 -0.05 0.62
CA HIS A 64 -4.03 1.32 0.58
C HIS A 64 -4.63 1.67 -0.79
N ILE A 65 -4.10 1.10 -1.89
CA ILE A 65 -4.68 1.26 -3.23
C ILE A 65 -6.04 0.53 -3.30
N GLU A 66 -6.13 -0.67 -2.76
CA GLU A 66 -7.37 -1.46 -2.70
C GLU A 66 -8.47 -0.72 -1.91
N ALA A 67 -8.10 -0.14 -0.75
CA ALA A 67 -9.03 0.66 0.04
C ALA A 67 -9.49 1.92 -0.70
N ALA A 68 -8.57 2.64 -1.36
CA ALA A 68 -8.87 3.81 -2.18
C ALA A 68 -9.81 3.47 -3.34
N GLN A 69 -9.56 2.35 -4.04
CA GLN A 69 -10.42 1.86 -5.12
C GLN A 69 -11.82 1.44 -4.63
N CYS A 70 -11.95 1.08 -3.36
CA CYS A 70 -13.22 0.85 -2.70
C CYS A 70 -13.92 2.15 -2.25
N GLY A 71 -13.29 3.31 -2.44
CA GLY A 71 -13.84 4.62 -2.12
C GLY A 71 -13.63 5.09 -0.68
N LEU A 72 -12.76 4.42 0.09
CA LEU A 72 -12.49 4.79 1.47
C LEU A 72 -11.45 5.92 1.52
N PRO A 73 -11.69 7.00 2.26
CA PRO A 73 -10.64 7.92 2.67
C PRO A 73 -9.50 7.18 3.38
N ILE A 74 -8.29 7.70 3.26
CA ILE A 74 -7.08 7.04 3.78
C ILE A 74 -6.45 7.89 4.87
N MET A 75 -6.05 7.23 5.97
CA MET A 75 -5.12 7.79 6.94
C MET A 75 -3.84 6.94 6.92
N TYR A 76 -2.68 7.58 6.82
CA TYR A 76 -1.42 6.86 6.61
C TYR A 76 -0.25 7.48 7.40
N VAL A 77 0.70 6.63 7.79
CA VAL A 77 1.99 7.07 8.34
C VAL A 77 2.93 7.37 7.17
N ASN A 78 3.61 8.50 7.23
CA ASN A 78 4.59 8.92 6.23
C ASN A 78 5.86 8.06 6.35
N SER A 79 5.85 6.90 5.69
CA SER A 79 6.96 5.96 5.72
C SER A 79 7.02 5.11 4.44
N GLY A 80 8.23 4.84 3.97
CA GLY A 80 8.45 4.08 2.74
C GLY A 80 7.82 4.71 1.51
N GLY A 81 7.21 3.92 0.65
CA GLY A 81 6.52 4.36 -0.57
C GLY A 81 5.06 4.79 -0.37
N THR A 82 4.49 4.64 0.83
CA THR A 82 3.09 4.97 1.10
C THR A 82 2.71 6.41 0.70
N PRO A 83 3.54 7.46 0.95
CA PRO A 83 3.24 8.82 0.54
C PRO A 83 3.06 9.02 -0.98
N GLU A 84 3.72 8.22 -1.80
CA GLU A 84 3.59 8.30 -3.27
C GLU A 84 2.16 8.06 -3.73
N TYR A 85 1.44 7.20 -3.02
CA TYR A 85 0.07 6.80 -3.34
C TYR A 85 -0.99 7.56 -2.54
N CYS A 86 -0.65 8.09 -1.35
CA CYS A 86 -1.62 8.61 -0.41
C CYS A 86 -1.63 10.14 -0.28
N LYS A 87 -0.51 10.83 -0.55
CA LYS A 87 -0.28 12.25 -0.21
C LYS A 87 -1.40 13.21 -0.62
N ASN A 88 -2.00 13.02 -1.80
CA ASN A 88 -3.05 13.91 -2.31
C ASN A 88 -4.47 13.40 -2.05
N PHE A 89 -4.60 12.23 -1.47
CA PHE A 89 -5.87 11.52 -1.30
C PHE A 89 -6.10 11.03 0.13
N GLY A 90 -5.14 11.23 1.02
CA GLY A 90 -5.19 10.79 2.39
C GLY A 90 -4.65 11.82 3.36
N LEU A 91 -4.79 11.52 4.65
CA LEU A 91 -4.30 12.33 5.77
C LEU A 91 -3.08 11.64 6.39
N GLU A 92 -1.98 12.39 6.44
CA GLU A 92 -0.80 11.94 7.16
C GLU A 92 -1.05 11.96 8.67
N ILE A 93 -0.75 10.84 9.32
CA ILE A 93 -0.93 10.64 10.76
C ILE A 93 0.36 10.21 11.46
N ASN A 94 0.37 10.52 12.73
CA ASN A 94 1.31 9.98 13.72
C ASN A 94 0.57 9.83 15.07
N LEU A 95 1.27 9.32 16.08
CA LEU A 95 0.63 9.08 17.39
C LEU A 95 0.10 10.36 18.05
N SER A 96 0.68 11.53 17.78
CA SER A 96 0.28 12.78 18.42
C SER A 96 -0.91 13.47 17.74
N ASN A 97 -1.16 13.19 16.45
CA ASN A 97 -2.23 13.85 15.69
C ASN A 97 -3.38 12.92 15.28
N LEU A 98 -3.29 11.64 15.59
CA LEU A 98 -4.24 10.62 15.13
C LEU A 98 -5.70 10.96 15.52
N GLU A 99 -5.93 11.34 16.77
CA GLU A 99 -7.27 11.70 17.26
C GLU A 99 -7.83 12.94 16.54
N THR A 100 -7.03 14.00 16.44
CA THR A 100 -7.42 15.23 15.76
C THR A 100 -7.74 14.99 14.29
N LYS A 101 -6.91 14.20 13.60
CA LYS A 101 -7.14 13.85 12.18
C LYS A 101 -8.36 12.97 12.00
N LEU A 102 -8.62 12.07 12.94
CA LEU A 102 -9.83 11.24 12.92
C LEU A 102 -11.10 12.10 13.09
N MET A 103 -11.08 13.06 13.99
CA MET A 103 -12.20 14.02 14.18
C MET A 103 -12.40 14.90 12.94
N ASP A 104 -11.33 15.29 12.25
CA ASP A 104 -11.41 16.02 10.99
C ASP A 104 -12.11 15.18 9.90
N VAL A 105 -11.74 13.90 9.77
CA VAL A 105 -12.43 12.97 8.85
C VAL A 105 -13.92 12.85 9.21
N PHE A 106 -14.26 12.72 10.47
CA PHE A 106 -15.65 12.66 10.91
C PHE A 106 -16.46 13.90 10.48
N THR A 107 -15.86 15.07 10.69
CA THR A 107 -16.54 16.35 10.39
C THR A 107 -16.69 16.59 8.88
N ASN A 108 -15.70 16.15 8.09
CA ASN A 108 -15.57 16.46 6.67
C ASN A 108 -15.66 15.20 5.78
N TYR A 109 -16.32 14.13 6.26
CA TYR A 109 -16.33 12.80 5.64
C TYR A 109 -16.70 12.83 4.15
N ASP A 110 -17.81 13.50 3.80
CA ASP A 110 -18.30 13.56 2.42
C ASP A 110 -17.27 14.18 1.46
N SER A 111 -16.52 15.17 1.93
CA SER A 111 -15.45 15.79 1.16
C SER A 111 -14.30 14.81 0.89
N TYR A 112 -13.85 14.12 1.93
CA TYR A 112 -12.78 13.11 1.79
C TYR A 112 -13.23 11.95 0.91
N GLN A 113 -14.43 11.43 1.11
CA GLN A 113 -14.97 10.35 0.29
C GLN A 113 -15.13 10.78 -1.18
N SER A 114 -15.62 11.99 -1.41
CA SER A 114 -15.79 12.52 -2.77
C SER A 114 -14.44 12.64 -3.49
N ASN A 115 -13.38 13.03 -2.79
CA ASN A 115 -12.05 13.12 -3.37
C ASN A 115 -11.54 11.75 -3.86
N MET A 116 -11.94 10.64 -3.22
CA MET A 116 -11.54 9.29 -3.63
C MET A 116 -12.05 8.89 -5.01
N LYS A 117 -13.08 9.52 -5.54
CA LYS A 117 -13.56 9.32 -6.93
C LYS A 117 -12.50 9.69 -7.96
N ASN A 118 -11.56 10.56 -7.59
CA ASN A 118 -10.47 11.02 -8.45
C ASN A 118 -9.16 10.24 -8.23
N TYR A 119 -9.19 9.18 -7.41
CA TYR A 119 -7.99 8.40 -7.10
C TYR A 119 -7.44 7.71 -8.35
N PRO A 120 -6.19 8.02 -8.78
CA PRO A 120 -5.72 7.65 -10.10
C PRO A 120 -5.11 6.26 -10.19
N PHE A 121 -4.69 5.68 -9.06
CA PHE A 121 -3.94 4.43 -9.06
C PHE A 121 -4.87 3.22 -9.12
N ASN A 122 -4.78 2.46 -10.20
CA ASN A 122 -5.52 1.22 -10.43
C ASN A 122 -4.75 0.31 -11.40
N SER A 123 -5.19 -0.92 -11.56
CA SER A 123 -4.52 -1.91 -12.40
C SER A 123 -4.43 -1.48 -13.88
N ASN A 124 -5.46 -0.84 -14.42
CA ASN A 124 -5.45 -0.39 -15.81
C ASN A 124 -4.38 0.69 -16.05
N LYS A 125 -4.29 1.66 -15.13
CA LYS A 125 -3.25 2.69 -15.17
C LYS A 125 -1.86 2.06 -15.07
N MET A 126 -1.66 1.17 -14.13
CA MET A 126 -0.39 0.45 -13.95
C MET A 126 0.00 -0.31 -15.23
N CYS A 127 -0.90 -1.09 -15.81
CA CYS A 127 -0.62 -1.84 -17.04
C CYS A 127 -0.28 -0.90 -18.21
N SER A 128 -1.02 0.22 -18.34
CA SER A 128 -0.76 1.22 -19.37
C SER A 128 0.61 1.89 -19.22
N ASP A 129 0.99 2.22 -17.98
CA ASP A 129 2.29 2.83 -17.70
C ASP A 129 3.45 1.85 -17.99
N TYR A 130 3.31 0.56 -17.64
CA TYR A 130 4.29 -0.47 -18.01
C TYR A 130 4.36 -0.68 -19.53
N GLU A 131 3.24 -0.72 -20.23
CA GLU A 131 3.22 -0.85 -21.67
C GLU A 131 3.97 0.31 -22.33
N LYS A 132 3.72 1.54 -21.89
CA LYS A 132 4.43 2.73 -22.37
C LYS A 132 5.93 2.63 -22.11
N LEU A 133 6.31 2.28 -20.88
CA LEU A 133 7.71 2.10 -20.49
C LEU A 133 8.41 1.07 -21.40
N PHE A 134 7.79 -0.08 -21.61
CA PHE A 134 8.38 -1.12 -22.47
C PHE A 134 8.52 -0.68 -23.92
N LYS A 135 7.54 0.04 -24.46
CA LYS A 135 7.65 0.62 -25.82
C LYS A 135 8.81 1.62 -25.91
N GLU A 136 8.95 2.51 -24.95
CA GLU A 136 10.07 3.46 -24.85
C GLU A 136 11.41 2.75 -24.75
N MET A 137 11.52 1.72 -23.92
CA MET A 137 12.74 0.92 -23.78
C MET A 137 13.12 0.21 -25.07
N LEU A 138 12.15 -0.31 -25.82
CA LEU A 138 12.40 -0.97 -27.12
C LEU A 138 12.85 0.04 -28.17
N GLN A 139 12.22 1.20 -28.26
CA GLN A 139 12.58 2.27 -29.19
C GLN A 139 14.00 2.80 -28.93
N ASN A 140 14.38 2.94 -27.65
CA ASN A 140 15.66 3.49 -27.23
C ASN A 140 16.70 2.41 -26.89
N LYS A 141 16.47 1.17 -27.32
CA LYS A 141 17.28 0.00 -26.94
C LYS A 141 18.79 0.22 -27.14
N ASN A 142 19.20 0.72 -28.30
CA ASN A 142 20.62 0.89 -28.64
C ASN A 142 21.28 1.97 -27.76
N GLU A 143 20.59 3.05 -27.49
CA GLU A 143 21.05 4.12 -26.60
C GLU A 143 21.18 3.62 -25.15
N ILE A 144 20.16 2.93 -24.66
CA ILE A 144 20.17 2.34 -23.32
C ILE A 144 21.32 1.34 -23.18
N LEU A 145 21.55 0.49 -24.17
CA LEU A 145 22.64 -0.49 -24.14
C LEU A 145 24.02 0.18 -24.18
N SER A 146 24.18 1.26 -24.95
CA SER A 146 25.47 1.98 -25.02
C SER A 146 25.82 2.69 -23.71
N LYS A 147 24.81 3.12 -22.94
CA LYS A 147 24.96 3.78 -21.63
C LYS A 147 25.10 2.79 -20.47
N ARG A 148 24.82 1.51 -20.68
CA ARG A 148 25.01 0.49 -19.65
C ARG A 148 26.47 0.28 -19.38
N ILE A 149 26.98 0.86 -18.30
CA ILE A 149 28.29 0.58 -17.74
C ILE A 149 28.18 -0.74 -16.97
N PHE A 150 27.98 -1.85 -17.67
CA PHE A 150 28.22 -3.16 -17.09
C PHE A 150 29.73 -3.36 -16.95
N LYS A 151 30.31 -2.89 -15.89
CA LYS A 151 31.58 -3.44 -15.38
C LYS A 151 31.30 -4.85 -14.83
N MET A 152 30.79 -5.73 -15.69
CA MET A 152 30.96 -7.16 -15.44
C MET A 152 32.44 -7.48 -15.70
N LYS A 153 33.30 -7.25 -14.73
CA LYS A 153 34.41 -8.15 -14.50
C LYS A 153 33.79 -9.49 -14.08
N SER A 154 33.16 -10.20 -15.03
CA SER A 154 32.87 -11.61 -14.80
C SER A 154 34.24 -12.27 -14.73
N ASN A 155 34.75 -12.47 -13.52
CA ASN A 155 35.88 -13.34 -13.31
C ASN A 155 35.53 -14.66 -14.01
N PHE A 156 36.46 -15.14 -14.85
CA PHE A 156 36.33 -16.41 -15.55
C PHE A 156 35.86 -17.55 -14.62
N ILE A 157 36.23 -17.49 -13.34
CA ILE A 157 35.84 -18.39 -12.25
C ILE A 157 34.33 -18.31 -11.96
N GLU A 158 33.68 -17.11 -11.96
CA GLU A 158 32.25 -17.01 -11.73
C GLU A 158 31.45 -17.58 -12.90
N LYS A 159 31.92 -17.42 -14.13
CA LYS A 159 31.34 -18.08 -15.31
C LYS A 159 31.47 -19.61 -15.23
N MET A 160 32.60 -20.13 -14.79
CA MET A 160 32.73 -21.56 -14.58
C MET A 160 31.81 -22.09 -13.47
N LEU A 161 31.71 -21.40 -12.35
CA LEU A 161 30.83 -21.78 -11.25
C LEU A 161 29.36 -21.71 -11.62
N PHE A 162 28.97 -20.71 -12.40
CA PHE A 162 27.60 -20.60 -12.91
C PHE A 162 27.26 -21.74 -13.88
N ASN A 163 28.14 -22.07 -14.78
CA ASN A 163 27.96 -23.17 -15.73
C ASN A 163 27.97 -24.53 -15.04
N TYR A 164 28.83 -24.72 -14.04
CA TYR A 164 28.88 -25.94 -13.23
C TYR A 164 27.56 -26.19 -12.48
N LYS A 165 27.02 -25.17 -11.83
CA LYS A 165 25.72 -25.28 -11.14
C LYS A 165 24.54 -25.55 -12.09
N ARG A 166 24.66 -25.27 -13.37
CA ARG A 166 23.64 -25.52 -14.38
C ARG A 166 23.69 -26.91 -14.98
N SER A 167 24.90 -27.55 -14.98
CA SER A 167 25.09 -28.91 -15.48
C SER A 167 24.85 -30.01 -14.43
N THR A 168 24.61 -29.62 -13.16
CA THR A 168 24.35 -30.53 -12.03
C THR A 168 22.92 -30.51 -11.56
N LYS A 169 22.01 -29.88 -12.31
CA LYS A 169 20.56 -29.96 -12.19
C LYS A 169 19.97 -30.65 -13.42
#